data_63656a8ea23cde28440ef7b03aad502f
#
_entry.id   63656a8ea23cde28440ef7b03aad502f
#
_cell.length_a   1.000
_cell.length_b   1.000
_cell.length_c   1.000
_cell.angle_alpha   90.00
_cell.angle_beta   90.00
_cell.angle_gamma   90.00
#
_symmetry.space_group_name_H-M   'P 1'
#
loop_
_entity.id
_entity.type
_entity.pdbx_description
1 polymer ?
#
loop_
_entity_poly.entity_id
_entity_poly.type
_entity_poly.pdbx_seq_one_letter_code
_entity_poly.pdbx_strand_id
1 'polypeptide(L)'
;MTVVHRRDKFRSEKILADKLLEKSRTGNVHIEWNYTLDEVLGDDMGVTGARIKHVSNGSTKDIQAHGVFIAIGHTPNTDIFQGQLDMEHGYIKVNSGRYGNATATSVTGVFAAGDVMDSIYKQAITSAGSGCMAALDAEKYLDELL
;
A
#
# COMPACT_ATOMS: atom_id res chain seq x y z
N MET A 1 17.49 -0.65 -14.41
CA MET A 1 16.22 -0.88 -13.69
C MET A 1 15.13 -1.20 -14.69
N THR A 2 14.29 -2.21 -14.41
CA THR A 2 13.12 -2.52 -15.25
C THR A 2 11.85 -2.24 -14.45
N VAL A 3 10.93 -1.49 -15.04
CA VAL A 3 9.61 -1.19 -14.48
C VAL A 3 8.59 -2.02 -15.24
N VAL A 4 7.86 -2.87 -14.53
CA VAL A 4 6.79 -3.69 -15.10
C VAL A 4 5.46 -3.03 -14.78
N HIS A 5 4.66 -2.74 -15.79
CA HIS A 5 3.38 -2.05 -15.62
C HIS A 5 2.27 -2.74 -16.42
N ARG A 6 1.13 -3.03 -15.74
CA ARG A 6 0.02 -3.80 -16.31
C ARG A 6 -0.80 -3.09 -17.39
N ARG A 7 -0.52 -1.82 -17.67
CA ARG A 7 -1.21 -0.99 -18.65
C ARG A 7 -0.19 -0.33 -19.57
N ASP A 8 -0.67 0.38 -20.56
CA ASP A 8 0.10 1.15 -21.55
C ASP A 8 0.46 2.57 -21.11
N LYS A 9 0.01 2.98 -19.90
CA LYS A 9 0.29 4.31 -19.32
C LYS A 9 0.27 4.27 -17.80
N PHE A 10 1.07 5.15 -17.18
CA PHE A 10 1.08 5.35 -15.73
C PHE A 10 -0.17 6.09 -15.23
N ARG A 11 -0.54 5.83 -13.98
CA ARG A 11 -1.59 6.55 -13.23
C ARG A 11 -1.02 7.49 -12.19
N SER A 12 0.31 7.56 -12.08
CA SER A 12 1.00 8.43 -11.12
C SER A 12 0.83 9.90 -11.49
N GLU A 13 1.25 10.78 -10.57
CA GLU A 13 1.40 12.21 -10.84
C GLU A 13 2.18 12.45 -12.13
N LYS A 14 1.69 13.38 -12.95
CA LYS A 14 2.24 13.63 -14.29
C LYS A 14 3.73 13.90 -14.27
N ILE A 15 4.21 14.70 -13.31
CA ILE A 15 5.63 15.05 -13.18
C ILE A 15 6.52 13.82 -12.93
N LEU A 16 6.02 12.83 -12.17
CA LEU A 16 6.75 11.58 -11.90
C LEU A 16 6.75 10.66 -13.11
N ALA A 17 5.60 10.56 -13.80
CA ALA A 17 5.50 9.81 -15.04
C ALA A 17 6.43 10.36 -16.12
N ASP A 18 6.44 11.67 -16.33
CA ASP A 18 7.27 12.36 -17.32
C ASP A 18 8.78 12.13 -17.04
N LYS A 19 9.21 12.25 -15.77
CA LYS A 19 10.60 11.96 -15.36
C LYS A 19 10.99 10.51 -15.61
N LEU A 20 10.10 9.55 -15.37
CA LEU A 20 10.38 8.14 -15.59
C LEU A 20 10.48 7.83 -17.09
N LEU A 21 9.56 8.40 -17.89
CA LEU A 21 9.58 8.27 -19.36
C LEU A 21 10.84 8.91 -19.97
N GLU A 22 11.29 10.05 -19.46
CA GLU A 22 12.55 10.66 -19.86
C GLU A 22 13.73 9.74 -19.56
N LYS A 23 13.81 9.20 -18.33
CA LYS A 23 14.86 8.23 -17.95
C LYS A 23 14.81 6.93 -18.75
N SER A 24 13.66 6.55 -19.27
CA SER A 24 13.55 5.38 -20.15
C SER A 24 14.08 5.63 -21.56
N ARG A 25 14.15 6.89 -22.00
CA ARG A 25 14.70 7.28 -23.31
C ARG A 25 16.21 7.53 -23.28
N THR A 26 16.70 8.11 -22.19
CA THR A 26 18.09 8.63 -22.08
C THR A 26 18.95 7.91 -21.06
N GLY A 27 18.38 7.06 -20.23
CA GLY A 27 19.05 6.42 -19.10
C GLY A 27 18.98 4.91 -19.10
N ASN A 28 19.09 4.34 -17.92
CA ASN A 28 19.16 2.90 -17.66
C ASN A 28 17.82 2.31 -17.16
N VAL A 29 16.70 2.92 -17.55
CA VAL A 29 15.35 2.45 -17.20
C VAL A 29 14.71 1.81 -18.42
N HIS A 30 14.23 0.58 -18.27
CA HIS A 30 13.39 -0.11 -19.24
C HIS A 30 11.96 -0.21 -18.71
N ILE A 31 10.96 -0.03 -19.56
CA ILE A 31 9.55 -0.15 -19.16
C ILE A 31 8.91 -1.26 -19.97
N GLU A 32 8.35 -2.22 -19.24
CA GLU A 32 7.60 -3.33 -19.77
C GLU A 32 6.11 -3.05 -19.60
N TRP A 33 5.50 -2.57 -20.67
CA TRP A 33 4.07 -2.25 -20.71
C TRP A 33 3.21 -3.49 -20.93
N ASN A 34 2.02 -3.49 -20.34
CA ASN A 34 1.05 -4.58 -20.45
C ASN A 34 1.54 -5.92 -19.89
N TYR A 35 2.43 -5.87 -18.90
CA TYR A 35 2.90 -7.05 -18.19
C TYR A 35 2.58 -6.97 -16.69
N THR A 36 2.40 -8.14 -16.10
CA THR A 36 2.34 -8.37 -14.65
C THR A 36 3.47 -9.29 -14.24
N LEU A 37 3.84 -9.27 -12.95
CA LEU A 37 4.72 -10.27 -12.38
C LEU A 37 3.98 -11.62 -12.37
N ASP A 38 4.62 -12.67 -12.86
CA ASP A 38 4.14 -14.05 -12.82
C ASP A 38 4.86 -14.81 -11.70
N GLU A 39 6.20 -14.74 -11.67
CA GLU A 39 7.04 -15.46 -10.71
C GLU A 39 8.31 -14.67 -10.42
N VAL A 40 8.81 -14.75 -9.18
CA VAL A 40 10.16 -14.30 -8.83
C VAL A 40 11.10 -15.49 -8.95
N LEU A 41 12.11 -15.34 -9.79
CA LEU A 41 13.10 -16.39 -10.05
C LEU A 41 14.30 -16.24 -9.11
N GLY A 42 14.80 -17.35 -8.62
CA GLY A 42 15.93 -17.36 -7.70
C GLY A 42 16.58 -18.73 -7.57
N ASP A 43 17.69 -18.77 -6.84
CA ASP A 43 18.42 -19.93 -6.43
C ASP A 43 18.83 -19.83 -4.95
N ASP A 44 19.67 -20.71 -4.46
CA ASP A 44 20.14 -20.72 -3.07
C ASP A 44 20.89 -19.43 -2.67
N MET A 45 21.34 -18.63 -3.64
CA MET A 45 22.04 -17.37 -3.41
C MET A 45 21.10 -16.15 -3.41
N GLY A 46 19.83 -16.34 -3.82
CA GLY A 46 18.82 -15.29 -3.81
C GLY A 46 18.11 -15.08 -5.16
N VAL A 47 17.60 -13.84 -5.36
CA VAL A 47 16.86 -13.49 -6.57
C VAL A 47 17.78 -13.38 -7.78
N THR A 48 17.47 -14.14 -8.84
CA THR A 48 18.18 -14.10 -10.13
C THR A 48 17.39 -13.40 -11.23
N GLY A 49 16.07 -13.24 -11.05
CA GLY A 49 15.22 -12.62 -12.04
C GLY A 49 13.75 -12.59 -11.67
N ALA A 50 12.96 -12.22 -12.66
CA ALA A 50 11.50 -12.24 -12.58
C ALA A 50 10.91 -12.74 -13.90
N ARG A 51 9.94 -13.63 -13.84
CA ARG A 51 9.09 -13.97 -14.97
C ARG A 51 7.92 -13.01 -14.99
N ILE A 52 7.73 -12.37 -16.13
CA ILE A 52 6.60 -11.49 -16.37
C ILE A 52 5.69 -12.06 -17.44
N LYS A 53 4.38 -11.78 -17.31
CA LYS A 53 3.33 -12.31 -18.17
C LYS A 53 2.55 -11.18 -18.81
N HIS A 54 2.40 -11.25 -20.11
CA HIS A 54 1.63 -10.26 -20.87
C HIS A 54 0.14 -10.40 -20.61
N VAL A 55 -0.52 -9.27 -20.29
CA VAL A 55 -1.92 -9.28 -19.79
C VAL A 55 -2.95 -9.70 -20.85
N SER A 56 -2.68 -9.53 -22.15
CA SER A 56 -3.63 -9.82 -23.22
C SER A 56 -3.50 -11.24 -23.78
N ASN A 57 -2.27 -11.69 -24.05
CA ASN A 57 -2.03 -12.95 -24.73
C ASN A 57 -1.41 -14.04 -23.86
N GLY A 58 -1.10 -13.71 -22.60
CA GLY A 58 -0.55 -14.66 -21.64
C GLY A 58 0.88 -15.11 -21.91
N SER A 59 1.57 -14.55 -22.91
CA SER A 59 2.97 -14.88 -23.17
C SER A 59 3.86 -14.45 -22.00
N THR A 60 4.85 -15.27 -21.67
CA THR A 60 5.79 -14.99 -20.59
C THR A 60 7.18 -14.70 -21.14
N LYS A 61 7.95 -13.90 -20.39
CA LYS A 61 9.39 -13.73 -20.58
C LYS A 61 10.09 -13.52 -19.25
N ASP A 62 11.34 -13.93 -19.18
CA ASP A 62 12.18 -13.78 -18.01
C ASP A 62 13.05 -12.53 -18.13
N ILE A 63 13.18 -11.80 -17.02
CA ILE A 63 14.01 -10.60 -16.87
C ILE A 63 15.06 -10.91 -15.82
N GLN A 64 16.34 -10.67 -16.12
CA GLN A 64 17.41 -10.79 -15.12
C GLN A 64 17.34 -9.62 -14.14
N ALA A 65 17.37 -9.93 -12.86
CA ALA A 65 17.35 -8.94 -11.77
C ALA A 65 17.95 -9.54 -10.49
N HIS A 66 18.62 -8.71 -9.69
CA HIS A 66 19.15 -9.09 -8.38
C HIS A 66 18.17 -8.79 -7.23
N GLY A 67 17.01 -8.25 -7.54
CA GLY A 67 15.95 -7.94 -6.57
C GLY A 67 14.68 -7.50 -7.26
N VAL A 68 13.54 -7.75 -6.63
CA VAL A 68 12.22 -7.39 -7.13
C VAL A 68 11.49 -6.58 -6.05
N PHE A 69 10.96 -5.42 -6.43
CA PHE A 69 10.11 -4.59 -5.58
C PHE A 69 8.66 -4.67 -6.06
N ILE A 70 7.78 -5.05 -5.18
CA ILE A 70 6.34 -5.10 -5.44
C ILE A 70 5.73 -3.77 -5.00
N ALA A 71 5.38 -2.92 -5.99
CA ALA A 71 4.86 -1.57 -5.76
C ALA A 71 3.46 -1.42 -6.41
N ILE A 72 2.53 -2.29 -6.04
CA ILE A 72 1.18 -2.38 -6.66
C ILE A 72 0.07 -1.84 -5.77
N GLY A 73 0.40 -1.24 -4.64
CA GLY A 73 -0.52 -0.75 -3.62
C GLY A 73 -0.44 -1.59 -2.34
N HIS A 74 -1.29 -1.23 -1.39
CA HIS A 74 -1.36 -1.87 -0.08
C HIS A 74 -2.80 -2.32 0.19
N THR A 75 -2.92 -3.46 0.83
CA THR A 75 -4.16 -3.95 1.42
C THR A 75 -3.98 -3.94 2.94
N PRO A 76 -4.88 -3.34 3.72
CA PRO A 76 -4.76 -3.33 5.18
C PRO A 76 -4.95 -4.76 5.72
N ASN A 77 -4.18 -5.13 6.75
CA ASN A 77 -4.30 -6.43 7.42
C ASN A 77 -5.42 -6.38 8.47
N THR A 78 -6.66 -6.28 8.04
CA THR A 78 -7.84 -6.04 8.85
C THR A 78 -8.85 -7.17 8.82
N ASP A 79 -8.60 -8.24 8.08
CA ASP A 79 -9.52 -9.37 7.91
C ASP A 79 -9.90 -10.02 9.26
N ILE A 80 -8.97 -10.01 10.23
CA ILE A 80 -9.21 -10.52 11.59
C ILE A 80 -10.31 -9.76 12.35
N PHE A 81 -10.63 -8.53 11.95
CA PHE A 81 -11.66 -7.70 12.58
C PHE A 81 -13.00 -7.75 11.84
N GLN A 82 -13.08 -8.51 10.75
CA GLN A 82 -14.32 -8.63 9.97
C GLN A 82 -15.45 -9.21 10.84
N GLY A 83 -16.57 -8.52 10.84
CA GLY A 83 -17.71 -8.88 11.69
C GLY A 83 -17.59 -8.50 13.18
N GLN A 84 -16.47 -7.91 13.59
CA GLN A 84 -16.25 -7.41 14.95
C GLN A 84 -16.27 -5.87 15.02
N LEU A 85 -15.75 -5.20 13.99
CA LEU A 85 -15.73 -3.75 13.87
C LEU A 85 -16.44 -3.31 12.59
N ASP A 86 -16.99 -2.10 12.59
CA ASP A 86 -17.49 -1.48 11.37
C ASP A 86 -16.34 -1.17 10.43
N MET A 87 -16.47 -1.63 9.19
CA MET A 87 -15.43 -1.52 8.17
C MET A 87 -16.00 -0.99 6.86
N GLU A 88 -15.16 -0.34 6.05
CA GLU A 88 -15.49 0.10 4.71
C GLU A 88 -14.31 -0.16 3.76
N HIS A 89 -14.55 -0.92 2.69
CA HIS A 89 -13.52 -1.30 1.72
C HIS A 89 -12.25 -1.94 2.34
N GLY A 90 -12.42 -2.68 3.44
CA GLY A 90 -11.33 -3.32 4.16
C GLY A 90 -10.63 -2.41 5.21
N TYR A 91 -11.07 -1.17 5.38
CA TYR A 91 -10.53 -0.25 6.39
C TYR A 91 -11.46 -0.15 7.60
N ILE A 92 -10.88 -0.03 8.80
CA ILE A 92 -11.64 0.16 10.03
C ILE A 92 -12.22 1.58 10.05
N LYS A 93 -13.52 1.68 10.26
CA LYS A 93 -14.19 2.98 10.42
C LYS A 93 -13.92 3.55 11.80
N VAL A 94 -13.61 4.85 11.83
CA VAL A 94 -13.43 5.62 13.06
C VAL A 94 -14.36 6.83 13.04
N ASN A 95 -14.62 7.41 14.22
CA ASN A 95 -15.52 8.55 14.33
C ASN A 95 -15.06 9.77 13.53
N SER A 96 -13.76 10.02 13.51
CA SER A 96 -13.15 11.24 12.96
C SER A 96 -13.74 12.54 13.55
N GLY A 97 -13.19 13.69 13.23
CA GLY A 97 -13.79 14.98 13.59
C GLY A 97 -13.02 15.79 14.63
N ARG A 98 -13.68 16.88 15.14
CA ARG A 98 -13.03 17.93 15.93
C ARG A 98 -13.29 17.87 17.44
N TYR A 99 -14.09 16.92 17.90
CA TYR A 99 -14.61 16.93 19.28
C TYR A 99 -13.99 15.83 20.17
N GLY A 100 -12.87 15.27 19.78
CA GLY A 100 -12.22 14.14 20.45
C GLY A 100 -12.80 12.80 20.01
N ASN A 101 -12.22 11.71 20.53
CA ASN A 101 -12.55 10.33 20.18
C ASN A 101 -12.50 10.08 18.66
N ALA A 102 -11.61 10.79 17.96
CA ALA A 102 -11.54 10.75 16.50
C ALA A 102 -11.08 9.39 15.98
N THR A 103 -10.38 8.62 16.81
CA THR A 103 -9.85 7.28 16.49
C THR A 103 -10.70 6.14 17.04
N ALA A 104 -11.79 6.46 17.79
CA ALA A 104 -12.71 5.46 18.33
C ALA A 104 -13.43 4.72 17.19
N THR A 105 -13.52 3.40 17.34
CA THR A 105 -14.22 2.50 16.42
C THR A 105 -15.69 2.32 16.81
N SER A 106 -16.40 1.42 16.15
CA SER A 106 -17.77 1.01 16.50
C SER A 106 -17.88 0.28 17.85
N VAL A 107 -16.76 -0.18 18.41
CA VAL A 107 -16.71 -0.89 19.69
C VAL A 107 -16.05 0.00 20.72
N THR A 108 -16.75 0.26 21.84
CA THR A 108 -16.27 1.09 22.94
C THR A 108 -14.95 0.56 23.51
N GLY A 109 -13.97 1.44 23.71
CA GLY A 109 -12.64 1.09 24.22
C GLY A 109 -11.70 0.51 23.15
N VAL A 110 -12.13 0.47 21.89
CA VAL A 110 -11.29 0.05 20.74
C VAL A 110 -11.04 1.25 19.83
N PHE A 111 -9.77 1.49 19.55
CA PHE A 111 -9.30 2.62 18.74
C PHE A 111 -8.51 2.11 17.55
N ALA A 112 -8.54 2.81 16.42
CA ALA A 112 -7.77 2.47 15.24
C ALA A 112 -6.97 3.67 14.74
N ALA A 113 -5.74 3.42 14.25
CA ALA A 113 -4.84 4.44 13.75
C ALA A 113 -3.98 3.91 12.59
N GLY A 114 -3.42 4.81 11.80
CA GLY A 114 -2.54 4.48 10.70
C GLY A 114 -3.24 3.88 9.50
N ASP A 115 -2.51 3.07 8.74
CA ASP A 115 -2.93 2.54 7.45
C ASP A 115 -4.17 1.62 7.52
N VAL A 116 -4.52 1.10 8.70
CA VAL A 116 -5.72 0.26 8.88
C VAL A 116 -7.03 1.06 8.83
N MET A 117 -6.98 2.38 9.08
CA MET A 117 -8.12 3.28 9.01
C MET A 117 -8.01 4.32 7.86
N ASP A 118 -6.81 4.59 7.36
CA ASP A 118 -6.55 5.60 6.34
C ASP A 118 -6.38 4.96 4.97
N SER A 119 -7.40 5.08 4.13
CA SER A 119 -7.37 4.60 2.74
C SER A 119 -6.72 5.58 1.76
N ILE A 120 -6.44 6.83 2.17
CA ILE A 120 -6.10 7.95 1.29
C ILE A 120 -4.62 8.32 1.39
N TYR A 121 -4.16 8.74 2.58
CA TYR A 121 -2.84 9.38 2.71
C TYR A 121 -1.71 8.35 2.86
N LYS A 122 -1.84 7.37 3.74
CA LYS A 122 -0.90 6.24 3.91
C LYS A 122 0.57 6.67 3.99
N GLN A 123 0.83 7.70 4.77
CA GLN A 123 2.18 8.21 4.98
C GLN A 123 2.62 7.96 6.42
N ALA A 124 3.92 7.73 6.65
CA ALA A 124 4.46 7.51 7.98
C ALA A 124 4.07 8.64 8.96
N ILE A 125 4.08 9.88 8.50
CA ILE A 125 3.73 11.04 9.34
C ILE A 125 2.23 11.06 9.69
N THR A 126 1.34 10.68 8.79
CA THR A 126 -0.10 10.60 9.07
C THR A 126 -0.41 9.45 10.01
N SER A 127 0.29 8.32 9.86
CA SER A 127 0.18 7.19 10.78
C SER A 127 0.69 7.53 12.18
N ALA A 128 1.81 8.25 12.30
CA ALA A 128 2.32 8.72 13.58
C ALA A 128 1.34 9.70 14.25
N GLY A 129 0.78 10.64 13.48
CA GLY A 129 -0.21 11.61 13.97
C GLY A 129 -1.47 10.93 14.49
N SER A 130 -2.06 10.01 13.71
CA SER A 130 -3.25 9.26 14.14
C SER A 130 -2.95 8.31 15.30
N GLY A 131 -1.73 7.74 15.37
CA GLY A 131 -1.29 6.94 16.51
C GLY A 131 -1.22 7.75 17.80
N CYS A 132 -0.71 8.98 17.75
CA CYS A 132 -0.74 9.91 18.90
C CYS A 132 -2.19 10.22 19.33
N MET A 133 -3.09 10.48 18.37
CA MET A 133 -4.50 10.72 18.66
C MET A 133 -5.15 9.50 19.34
N ALA A 134 -4.86 8.29 18.86
CA ALA A 134 -5.41 7.07 19.45
C ALA A 134 -4.91 6.84 20.89
N ALA A 135 -3.65 7.18 21.18
CA ALA A 135 -3.12 7.10 22.53
C ALA A 135 -3.85 8.07 23.50
N LEU A 136 -4.09 9.31 23.06
CA LEU A 136 -4.83 10.30 23.85
C LEU A 136 -6.31 9.92 24.01
N ASP A 137 -6.96 9.40 22.99
CA ASP A 137 -8.34 8.92 23.07
C ASP A 137 -8.45 7.73 24.03
N ALA A 138 -7.46 6.82 24.02
CA ALA A 138 -7.41 5.68 24.93
C ALA A 138 -7.14 6.11 26.39
N GLU A 139 -6.22 7.05 26.62
CA GLU A 139 -5.94 7.64 27.94
C GLU A 139 -7.24 8.23 28.53
N LYS A 140 -7.88 9.10 27.76
CA LYS A 140 -9.15 9.72 28.21
C LYS A 140 -10.22 8.68 28.52
N TYR A 141 -10.37 7.64 27.69
CA TYR A 141 -11.32 6.56 27.94
C TYR A 141 -11.04 5.83 29.26
N LEU A 142 -9.76 5.57 29.56
CA LEU A 142 -9.38 4.93 30.82
C LEU A 142 -9.64 5.81 32.05
N ASP A 143 -9.39 7.12 31.92
CA ASP A 143 -9.67 8.10 33.00
C ASP A 143 -11.17 8.21 33.30
N GLU A 144 -12.04 8.05 32.30
CA GLU A 144 -13.49 8.05 32.47
C GLU A 144 -14.03 6.77 33.12
N LEU A 145 -13.24 5.68 33.24
CA LEU A 145 -13.60 4.43 33.90
C LEU A 145 -13.26 4.41 35.39
N LEU A 146 -12.42 5.34 35.85
CA LEU A 146 -11.97 5.47 37.26
C LEU A 146 -12.89 6.38 38.06
#